data_0e5efbd55381a9480b56be544772a217
#
_entry.id   0e5efbd55381a9480b56be544772a217
#
_cell.length_a   1.000
_cell.length_b   1.000
_cell.length_c   1.000
_cell.angle_alpha   90.00
_cell.angle_beta   90.00
_cell.angle_gamma   90.00
#
_symmetry.space_group_name_H-M   'P 1'
#
loop_
_entity.id
_entity.type
_entity.pdbx_description
1 polymer ?
#
loop_
_entity_poly.entity_id
_entity_poly.type
_entity_poly.pdbx_seq_one_letter_code
_entity_poly.pdbx_strand_id
1 'polypeptide(L)'
;KPAQPPVPGIDLPNVHTCWTLEDARAIMAKATPGARVVQMGAGFIGCIIMEALASRGVKLSVVEMGDRMVPRMMGPAAGGMIRRWVEAKGVAVHTGARVDRIELPQPGLLERVGAAIGLGEAGVPQGPMQVKLSTGAVIEADLVISATGVKPAMGFLEGSGVLCLQGVLTDEHMQTNVPGIYAAGDCAEAFDQVSGKTIVSAIQPNAADQAYVAAMNMVGKAAVLKGVTQINVLDTLGLISASFGNWEGVPGGQHAELVDLPNHKALSLQFDGDVLVGCNSVGWTQHVGVMRGLVEGRVKLGDWKD
;
A
#
# COMPACT_ATOMS: atom_id res chain seq x y z
N LYS A 1 8.21 -7.51 6.49
CA LYS A 1 7.76 -8.70 5.74
C LYS A 1 6.38 -8.49 5.13
N PRO A 2 6.05 -9.16 4.00
CA PRO A 2 4.71 -9.10 3.41
C PRO A 2 3.65 -9.55 4.41
N ALA A 3 2.50 -8.89 4.38
CA ALA A 3 1.32 -9.38 5.04
C ALA A 3 0.65 -10.42 4.11
N GLN A 4 0.42 -11.63 4.61
CA GLN A 4 -0.34 -12.65 3.89
C GLN A 4 -1.70 -12.79 4.56
N PRO A 5 -2.80 -12.51 3.84
CA PRO A 5 -4.13 -12.73 4.38
C PRO A 5 -4.41 -14.25 4.45
N PRO A 6 -5.24 -14.70 5.41
CA PRO A 6 -5.60 -16.11 5.54
C PRO A 6 -6.62 -16.52 4.46
N VAL A 7 -6.19 -16.49 3.20
CA VAL A 7 -7.02 -16.87 2.04
C VAL A 7 -6.67 -18.30 1.63
N PRO A 8 -7.62 -19.23 1.60
CA PRO A 8 -7.39 -20.58 1.07
C PRO A 8 -6.83 -20.53 -0.35
N GLY A 9 -5.73 -21.22 -0.60
CA GLY A 9 -5.03 -21.22 -1.87
C GLY A 9 -3.98 -20.12 -2.02
N ILE A 10 -3.69 -19.31 -0.98
CA ILE A 10 -2.65 -18.28 -1.01
C ILE A 10 -1.24 -18.86 -1.24
N ASP A 11 -1.03 -20.13 -0.92
CA ASP A 11 0.26 -20.82 -1.06
C ASP A 11 0.38 -21.62 -2.37
N LEU A 12 -0.55 -21.46 -3.31
CA LEU A 12 -0.47 -22.12 -4.62
C LEU A 12 0.75 -21.64 -5.42
N PRO A 13 1.35 -22.48 -6.29
CA PRO A 13 2.62 -22.16 -6.97
C PRO A 13 2.61 -20.92 -7.85
N ASN A 14 1.43 -20.45 -8.28
CA ASN A 14 1.27 -19.26 -9.11
C ASN A 14 0.70 -18.07 -8.31
N VAL A 15 0.77 -18.12 -6.99
CA VAL A 15 0.46 -17.01 -6.09
C VAL A 15 1.75 -16.52 -5.47
N HIS A 16 2.06 -15.25 -5.68
CA HIS A 16 3.31 -14.64 -5.23
C HIS A 16 3.05 -13.39 -4.41
N THR A 17 3.92 -13.10 -3.45
CA THR A 17 4.13 -11.74 -2.94
C THR A 17 5.04 -10.98 -3.90
N CYS A 18 5.17 -9.67 -3.77
CA CYS A 18 6.19 -8.89 -4.50
C CYS A 18 7.02 -8.12 -3.46
N TRP A 19 7.98 -8.79 -2.87
CA TRP A 19 8.79 -8.24 -1.79
C TRP A 19 10.29 -8.34 -2.05
N THR A 20 10.75 -9.46 -2.59
CA THR A 20 12.16 -9.72 -2.90
C THR A 20 12.40 -9.64 -4.41
N LEU A 21 13.68 -9.61 -4.78
CA LEU A 21 14.09 -9.71 -6.19
C LEU A 21 13.72 -11.07 -6.80
N GLU A 22 13.74 -12.12 -6.00
CA GLU A 22 13.32 -13.48 -6.36
C GLU A 22 11.82 -13.51 -6.68
N ASP A 23 10.98 -12.87 -5.85
CA ASP A 23 9.54 -12.69 -6.13
C ASP A 23 9.34 -11.98 -7.47
N ALA A 24 10.05 -10.87 -7.67
CA ALA A 24 9.95 -10.10 -8.91
C ALA A 24 10.34 -10.95 -10.15
N ARG A 25 11.39 -11.74 -10.06
CA ARG A 25 11.82 -12.64 -11.14
C ARG A 25 10.78 -13.74 -11.42
N ALA A 26 10.21 -14.33 -10.38
CA ALA A 26 9.14 -15.33 -10.52
C ALA A 26 7.87 -14.75 -11.15
N ILE A 27 7.48 -13.54 -10.74
CA ILE A 27 6.36 -12.80 -11.33
C ILE A 27 6.65 -12.49 -12.81
N MET A 28 7.83 -11.96 -13.11
CA MET A 28 8.22 -11.59 -14.47
C MET A 28 8.22 -12.78 -15.44
N ALA A 29 8.61 -13.96 -14.97
CA ALA A 29 8.62 -15.19 -15.78
C ALA A 29 7.20 -15.61 -16.21
N LYS A 30 6.18 -15.27 -15.42
CA LYS A 30 4.77 -15.62 -15.63
C LYS A 30 3.93 -14.50 -16.22
N ALA A 31 4.27 -13.23 -15.94
CA ALA A 31 3.60 -12.05 -16.46
C ALA A 31 4.00 -11.78 -17.91
N THR A 32 3.60 -12.67 -18.81
CA THR A 32 3.82 -12.56 -20.27
C THR A 32 2.64 -11.83 -20.93
N PRO A 33 2.83 -11.27 -22.15
CA PRO A 33 1.74 -10.60 -22.87
C PRO A 33 0.49 -11.48 -22.98
N GLY A 34 -0.65 -10.91 -22.58
CA GLY A 34 -1.93 -11.60 -22.59
C GLY A 34 -2.21 -12.51 -21.38
N ALA A 35 -1.25 -12.77 -20.50
CA ALA A 35 -1.47 -13.51 -19.25
C ALA A 35 -2.50 -12.79 -18.37
N ARG A 36 -3.40 -13.56 -17.75
CA ARG A 36 -4.40 -13.05 -16.82
C ARG A 36 -3.77 -12.94 -15.44
N VAL A 37 -3.68 -11.73 -14.94
CA VAL A 37 -3.07 -11.45 -13.64
C VAL A 37 -4.12 -10.87 -12.71
N VAL A 38 -4.29 -11.45 -11.53
CA VAL A 38 -5.09 -10.89 -10.46
C VAL A 38 -4.16 -10.33 -9.38
N GLN A 39 -4.28 -9.04 -9.10
CA GLN A 39 -3.59 -8.37 -8.01
C GLN A 39 -4.55 -8.16 -6.83
N MET A 40 -4.18 -8.66 -5.67
CA MET A 40 -4.89 -8.47 -4.41
C MET A 40 -4.30 -7.24 -3.70
N GLY A 41 -5.13 -6.21 -3.55
CA GLY A 41 -4.77 -4.93 -2.95
C GLY A 41 -4.44 -3.84 -3.96
N ALA A 42 -5.05 -2.68 -3.78
CA ALA A 42 -4.82 -1.45 -4.54
C ALA A 42 -4.22 -0.34 -3.67
N GLY A 43 -3.40 -0.73 -2.70
CA GLY A 43 -2.62 0.19 -1.87
C GLY A 43 -1.38 0.72 -2.59
N PHE A 44 -0.48 1.38 -1.86
CA PHE A 44 0.72 2.00 -2.40
C PHE A 44 1.58 1.03 -3.23
N ILE A 45 1.96 -0.11 -2.64
CA ILE A 45 2.77 -1.14 -3.32
C ILE A 45 2.03 -1.70 -4.53
N GLY A 46 0.72 -1.95 -4.39
CA GLY A 46 -0.10 -2.47 -5.49
C GLY A 46 -0.11 -1.55 -6.71
N CYS A 47 -0.21 -0.24 -6.52
CA CYS A 47 -0.19 0.72 -7.62
C CYS A 47 1.18 0.78 -8.32
N ILE A 48 2.29 0.66 -7.60
CA ILE A 48 3.64 0.59 -8.19
C ILE A 48 3.81 -0.68 -9.03
N ILE A 49 3.39 -1.83 -8.51
CA ILE A 49 3.48 -3.12 -9.23
C ILE A 49 2.61 -3.09 -10.49
N MET A 50 1.45 -2.45 -10.42
CA MET A 50 0.49 -2.32 -11.53
C MET A 50 1.12 -1.75 -12.79
N GLU A 51 1.96 -0.71 -12.66
CA GLU A 51 2.65 -0.11 -13.80
C GLU A 51 3.60 -1.09 -14.48
N ALA A 52 4.40 -1.81 -13.68
CA ALA A 52 5.30 -2.83 -14.19
C ALA A 52 4.56 -3.99 -14.88
N LEU A 53 3.39 -4.36 -14.40
CA LEU A 53 2.54 -5.39 -15.01
C LEU A 53 1.88 -4.90 -16.30
N ALA A 54 1.30 -3.71 -16.28
CA ALA A 54 0.64 -3.12 -17.44
C ALA A 54 1.61 -2.96 -18.63
N SER A 55 2.85 -2.51 -18.36
CA SER A 55 3.89 -2.37 -19.39
C SER A 55 4.28 -3.69 -20.05
N ARG A 56 3.98 -4.83 -19.42
CA ARG A 56 4.23 -6.18 -19.96
C ARG A 56 3.08 -6.72 -20.82
N GLY A 57 1.98 -5.95 -20.96
CA GLY A 57 0.84 -6.34 -21.78
C GLY A 57 -0.02 -7.46 -21.17
N VAL A 58 -0.03 -7.62 -19.87
CA VAL A 58 -0.90 -8.57 -19.18
C VAL A 58 -2.35 -8.05 -19.13
N LYS A 59 -3.31 -8.96 -18.98
CA LYS A 59 -4.71 -8.65 -18.65
C LYS A 59 -4.83 -8.55 -17.13
N LEU A 60 -4.78 -7.33 -16.60
CA LEU A 60 -4.72 -7.07 -15.16
C LEU A 60 -6.10 -6.83 -14.58
N SER A 61 -6.42 -7.56 -13.50
CA SER A 61 -7.56 -7.32 -12.61
C SER A 61 -7.05 -7.02 -11.21
N VAL A 62 -7.54 -5.95 -10.60
CA VAL A 62 -7.17 -5.52 -9.25
C VAL A 62 -8.37 -5.67 -8.33
N VAL A 63 -8.18 -6.32 -7.19
CA VAL A 63 -9.20 -6.55 -6.17
C VAL A 63 -8.82 -5.78 -4.91
N GLU A 64 -9.68 -4.84 -4.48
CA GLU A 64 -9.47 -4.00 -3.30
C GLU A 64 -10.66 -4.10 -2.35
N MET A 65 -10.36 -4.33 -1.06
CA MET A 65 -11.40 -4.45 -0.03
C MET A 65 -12.07 -3.11 0.27
N GLY A 66 -11.32 -2.02 0.17
CA GLY A 66 -11.84 -0.68 0.31
C GLY A 66 -12.75 -0.28 -0.85
N ASP A 67 -13.50 0.77 -0.66
CA ASP A 67 -14.46 1.32 -1.63
C ASP A 67 -13.81 2.03 -2.83
N ARG A 68 -12.49 2.26 -2.77
CA ARG A 68 -11.72 3.04 -3.74
C ARG A 68 -10.27 2.57 -3.85
N MET A 69 -9.55 3.10 -4.84
CA MET A 69 -8.10 2.91 -4.95
C MET A 69 -7.39 3.66 -3.82
N VAL A 70 -6.31 3.09 -3.32
CA VAL A 70 -5.43 3.66 -2.28
C VAL A 70 -6.21 4.16 -1.04
N PRO A 71 -7.15 3.36 -0.46
CA PRO A 71 -8.12 3.85 0.52
C PRO A 71 -7.50 4.35 1.83
N ARG A 72 -6.27 3.92 2.14
CA ARG A 72 -5.53 4.34 3.35
C ARG A 72 -4.78 5.67 3.19
N MET A 73 -4.81 6.26 1.98
CA MET A 73 -4.01 7.43 1.66
C MET A 73 -4.80 8.51 0.94
N MET A 74 -5.90 8.13 0.30
CA MET A 74 -6.67 9.01 -0.58
C MET A 74 -8.14 9.03 -0.20
N GLY A 75 -8.71 10.22 -0.15
CA GLY A 75 -10.14 10.43 0.00
C GLY A 75 -10.94 9.93 -1.21
N PRO A 76 -12.29 9.97 -1.12
CA PRO A 76 -13.16 9.41 -2.16
C PRO A 76 -12.96 10.01 -3.55
N ALA A 77 -12.82 11.33 -3.66
CA ALA A 77 -12.61 12.00 -4.96
C ALA A 77 -11.28 11.59 -5.60
N ALA A 78 -10.19 11.62 -4.82
CA ALA A 78 -8.85 11.25 -5.28
C ALA A 78 -8.76 9.76 -5.65
N GLY A 79 -9.21 8.86 -4.76
CA GLY A 79 -9.19 7.42 -5.03
C GLY A 79 -10.12 7.01 -6.18
N GLY A 80 -11.27 7.68 -6.31
CA GLY A 80 -12.19 7.48 -7.43
C GLY A 80 -11.59 7.96 -8.77
N MET A 81 -10.81 9.03 -8.76
CA MET A 81 -10.11 9.51 -9.95
C MET A 81 -9.00 8.55 -10.39
N ILE A 82 -8.20 8.05 -9.45
CA ILE A 82 -7.17 7.03 -9.74
C ILE A 82 -7.85 5.79 -10.33
N ARG A 83 -8.97 5.34 -9.79
CA ARG A 83 -9.73 4.21 -10.34
C ARG A 83 -10.12 4.44 -11.81
N ARG A 84 -10.76 5.56 -12.13
CA ARG A 84 -11.16 5.90 -13.53
C ARG A 84 -9.96 5.92 -14.46
N TRP A 85 -8.84 6.46 -13.99
CA TRP A 85 -7.61 6.51 -14.77
C TRP A 85 -7.09 5.12 -15.12
N VAL A 86 -6.97 4.22 -14.14
CA VAL A 86 -6.45 2.87 -14.39
C VAL A 86 -7.42 2.03 -15.22
N GLU A 87 -8.73 2.19 -15.02
CA GLU A 87 -9.76 1.56 -15.85
C GLU A 87 -9.67 2.03 -17.32
N ALA A 88 -9.43 3.32 -17.56
CA ALA A 88 -9.20 3.86 -18.90
C ALA A 88 -7.90 3.33 -19.55
N LYS A 89 -6.95 2.83 -18.75
CA LYS A 89 -5.74 2.14 -19.21
C LYS A 89 -5.93 0.62 -19.38
N GLY A 90 -7.15 0.12 -19.24
CA GLY A 90 -7.49 -1.29 -19.48
C GLY A 90 -7.33 -2.21 -18.25
N VAL A 91 -7.14 -1.66 -17.07
CA VAL A 91 -7.12 -2.45 -15.83
C VAL A 91 -8.54 -2.64 -15.31
N ALA A 92 -8.94 -3.88 -15.04
CA ALA A 92 -10.21 -4.16 -14.38
C ALA A 92 -10.09 -3.93 -12.87
N VAL A 93 -10.98 -3.11 -12.28
CA VAL A 93 -10.90 -2.75 -10.85
C VAL A 93 -12.16 -3.21 -10.11
N HIS A 94 -11.96 -4.03 -9.08
CA HIS A 94 -12.99 -4.56 -8.20
C HIS A 94 -12.79 -3.98 -6.81
N THR A 95 -13.43 -2.85 -6.51
CA THR A 95 -13.45 -2.23 -5.16
C THR A 95 -14.61 -2.77 -4.33
N GLY A 96 -14.52 -2.67 -3.00
CA GLY A 96 -15.50 -3.26 -2.07
C GLY A 96 -15.55 -4.79 -2.16
N ALA A 97 -14.48 -5.40 -2.65
CA ALA A 97 -14.39 -6.83 -2.90
C ALA A 97 -13.16 -7.45 -2.22
N ARG A 98 -13.35 -8.62 -1.65
CA ARG A 98 -12.28 -9.42 -1.03
C ARG A 98 -12.11 -10.72 -1.81
N VAL A 99 -10.87 -11.21 -1.93
CA VAL A 99 -10.64 -12.57 -2.38
C VAL A 99 -10.95 -13.52 -1.23
N ASP A 100 -11.93 -14.37 -1.42
CA ASP A 100 -12.36 -15.36 -0.43
C ASP A 100 -11.56 -16.66 -0.54
N ARG A 101 -11.21 -17.07 -1.76
CA ARG A 101 -10.35 -18.24 -2.02
C ARG A 101 -9.75 -18.23 -3.42
N ILE A 102 -8.67 -18.97 -3.59
CA ILE A 102 -8.01 -19.24 -4.86
C ILE A 102 -7.99 -20.75 -5.06
N GLU A 103 -8.49 -21.23 -6.17
CA GLU A 103 -8.59 -22.66 -6.46
C GLU A 103 -7.88 -23.00 -7.77
N LEU A 104 -7.26 -24.15 -7.84
CA LEU A 104 -6.82 -24.72 -9.11
C LEU A 104 -8.05 -25.14 -9.93
N PRO A 105 -7.96 -25.15 -11.28
CA PRO A 105 -9.03 -25.67 -12.08
C PRO A 105 -9.32 -27.12 -11.68
N GLN A 106 -10.60 -27.50 -11.72
CA GLN A 106 -10.97 -28.89 -11.45
C GLN A 106 -10.54 -29.77 -12.64
N PRO A 107 -10.01 -30.95 -12.38
CA PRO A 107 -9.74 -31.92 -13.45
C PRO A 107 -11.00 -32.14 -14.28
N GLY A 108 -10.85 -32.25 -15.60
CA GLY A 108 -11.94 -32.51 -16.51
C GLY A 108 -12.70 -33.81 -16.12
N LEU A 109 -13.98 -33.92 -16.55
CA LEU A 109 -14.80 -35.08 -16.22
C LEU A 109 -14.13 -36.40 -16.64
N LEU A 110 -13.46 -36.43 -17.78
CA LEU A 110 -12.73 -37.61 -18.29
C LEU A 110 -11.52 -37.96 -17.44
N GLU A 111 -10.79 -36.96 -16.93
CA GLU A 111 -9.64 -37.17 -16.04
C GLU A 111 -10.10 -37.68 -14.66
N ARG A 112 -11.22 -37.16 -14.14
CA ARG A 112 -11.83 -37.62 -12.89
C ARG A 112 -12.34 -39.06 -13.02
N VAL A 113 -12.97 -39.40 -14.14
CA VAL A 113 -13.44 -40.76 -14.39
C VAL A 113 -12.26 -41.69 -14.60
N GLY A 114 -11.24 -41.30 -15.38
CA GLY A 114 -10.03 -42.09 -15.59
C GLY A 114 -9.30 -42.42 -14.28
N ALA A 115 -9.14 -41.44 -13.40
CA ALA A 115 -8.56 -41.63 -12.07
C ALA A 115 -9.40 -42.56 -11.17
N ALA A 116 -10.73 -42.42 -11.24
CA ALA A 116 -11.67 -43.22 -10.46
C ALA A 116 -11.67 -44.71 -10.86
N ILE A 117 -11.33 -45.02 -12.11
CA ILE A 117 -11.26 -46.43 -12.64
C ILE A 117 -9.82 -46.95 -12.77
N GLY A 118 -8.84 -46.23 -12.20
CA GLY A 118 -7.44 -46.70 -12.13
C GLY A 118 -6.67 -46.61 -13.45
N LEU A 119 -7.14 -45.84 -14.44
CA LEU A 119 -6.50 -45.65 -15.74
C LEU A 119 -5.54 -44.44 -15.77
N GLY A 120 -4.91 -44.10 -14.67
CA GLY A 120 -3.89 -43.05 -14.54
C GLY A 120 -4.05 -42.22 -13.27
N GLU A 121 -2.97 -41.54 -12.85
CA GLU A 121 -3.06 -40.50 -11.83
C GLU A 121 -3.82 -39.31 -12.44
N ALA A 122 -4.67 -38.68 -11.63
CA ALA A 122 -5.29 -37.41 -12.04
C ALA A 122 -4.17 -36.43 -12.38
N GLY A 123 -4.05 -36.06 -13.67
CA GLY A 123 -3.00 -35.13 -14.11
C GLY A 123 -3.07 -33.81 -13.33
N VAL A 124 -1.94 -33.13 -13.24
CA VAL A 124 -1.92 -31.77 -12.66
C VAL A 124 -2.98 -30.94 -13.37
N PRO A 125 -3.96 -30.33 -12.66
CA PRO A 125 -5.02 -29.57 -13.29
C PRO A 125 -4.45 -28.54 -14.24
N GLN A 126 -4.80 -28.62 -15.53
CA GLN A 126 -4.35 -27.67 -16.54
C GLN A 126 -5.39 -26.57 -16.69
N GLY A 127 -4.92 -25.32 -16.69
CA GLY A 127 -5.77 -24.14 -16.88
C GLY A 127 -5.56 -23.07 -15.82
N PRO A 128 -6.32 -21.97 -15.94
CA PRO A 128 -6.20 -20.85 -15.01
C PRO A 128 -6.76 -21.20 -13.63
N MET A 129 -6.17 -20.59 -12.62
CA MET A 129 -6.75 -20.56 -11.28
C MET A 129 -8.09 -19.83 -11.29
N GLN A 130 -8.96 -20.19 -10.37
CA GLN A 130 -10.26 -19.54 -10.15
C GLN A 130 -10.16 -18.70 -8.87
N VAL A 131 -10.17 -17.39 -9.00
CA VAL A 131 -10.15 -16.44 -7.89
C VAL A 131 -11.57 -16.04 -7.55
N LYS A 132 -12.09 -16.52 -6.42
CA LYS A 132 -13.46 -16.25 -5.96
C LYS A 132 -13.50 -15.03 -5.06
N LEU A 133 -14.39 -14.10 -5.39
CA LEU A 133 -14.57 -12.86 -4.66
C LEU A 133 -15.78 -12.93 -3.71
N SER A 134 -15.73 -12.13 -2.66
CA SER A 134 -16.84 -11.95 -1.69
C SER A 134 -18.15 -11.46 -2.34
N THR A 135 -18.07 -10.89 -3.53
CA THR A 135 -19.23 -10.46 -4.33
C THR A 135 -19.91 -11.60 -5.07
N GLY A 136 -19.34 -12.81 -5.02
CA GLY A 136 -19.77 -13.97 -5.80
C GLY A 136 -19.16 -14.05 -7.20
N ALA A 137 -18.43 -13.03 -7.63
CA ALA A 137 -17.71 -13.07 -8.91
C ALA A 137 -16.53 -14.04 -8.85
N VAL A 138 -16.20 -14.64 -10.00
CA VAL A 138 -15.05 -15.52 -10.19
C VAL A 138 -14.19 -14.95 -11.31
N ILE A 139 -12.90 -14.77 -11.04
CA ILE A 139 -11.91 -14.26 -12.00
C ILE A 139 -10.91 -15.37 -12.31
N GLU A 140 -10.69 -15.62 -13.59
CA GLU A 140 -9.64 -16.54 -14.03
C GLU A 140 -8.26 -15.87 -13.95
N ALA A 141 -7.27 -16.57 -13.43
CA ALA A 141 -5.90 -16.06 -13.28
C ALA A 141 -4.85 -17.12 -13.65
N ASP A 142 -3.86 -16.70 -14.42
CA ASP A 142 -2.63 -17.46 -14.67
C ASP A 142 -1.58 -17.15 -13.59
N LEU A 143 -1.70 -15.97 -12.97
CA LEU A 143 -0.85 -15.46 -11.91
C LEU A 143 -1.68 -14.65 -10.91
N VAL A 144 -1.45 -14.83 -9.62
CA VAL A 144 -2.01 -13.99 -8.56
C VAL A 144 -0.87 -13.32 -7.79
N ILE A 145 -1.02 -12.02 -7.53
CA ILE A 145 -0.04 -11.24 -6.76
C ILE A 145 -0.71 -10.71 -5.50
N SER A 146 -0.19 -11.09 -4.34
CA SER A 146 -0.65 -10.56 -3.05
C SER A 146 0.13 -9.29 -2.70
N ALA A 147 -0.50 -8.13 -2.91
CA ALA A 147 0.01 -6.80 -2.56
C ALA A 147 -0.79 -6.18 -1.39
N THR A 148 -1.14 -7.00 -0.39
CA THR A 148 -2.06 -6.66 0.71
C THR A 148 -1.39 -5.90 1.86
N GLY A 149 -0.16 -5.43 1.66
CA GLY A 149 0.60 -4.63 2.59
C GLY A 149 1.76 -5.36 3.25
N VAL A 150 2.38 -4.68 4.18
CA VAL A 150 3.56 -5.14 4.90
C VAL A 150 3.40 -4.89 6.39
N LYS A 151 4.20 -5.57 7.19
CA LYS A 151 4.30 -5.34 8.64
C LYS A 151 5.72 -5.57 9.13
N PRO A 152 6.15 -4.88 10.18
CA PRO A 152 7.45 -5.07 10.82
C PRO A 152 7.72 -6.54 11.16
N ALA A 153 8.96 -6.98 11.00
CA ALA A 153 9.38 -8.34 11.32
C ALA A 153 10.08 -8.30 12.69
N MET A 154 9.31 -8.34 13.78
CA MET A 154 9.80 -8.15 15.15
C MET A 154 9.96 -9.43 15.95
N GLY A 155 9.64 -10.61 15.39
CA GLY A 155 9.67 -11.89 16.14
C GLY A 155 11.02 -12.24 16.77
N PHE A 156 12.13 -11.75 16.22
CA PHE A 156 13.47 -11.95 16.79
C PHE A 156 13.70 -11.19 18.10
N LEU A 157 12.84 -10.25 18.46
CA LEU A 157 12.91 -9.47 19.70
C LEU A 157 12.08 -10.08 20.83
N GLU A 158 11.37 -11.18 20.57
CA GLU A 158 10.59 -11.86 21.61
C GLU A 158 11.49 -12.29 22.78
N GLY A 159 11.09 -11.92 24.00
CA GLY A 159 11.86 -12.21 25.22
C GLY A 159 13.08 -11.32 25.48
N SER A 160 13.39 -10.37 24.57
CA SER A 160 14.53 -9.44 24.74
C SER A 160 14.27 -8.30 25.73
N GLY A 161 13.02 -8.06 26.12
CA GLY A 161 12.61 -6.92 26.94
C GLY A 161 12.42 -5.61 26.14
N VAL A 162 12.68 -5.62 24.83
CA VAL A 162 12.37 -4.47 23.94
C VAL A 162 10.88 -4.38 23.72
N LEU A 163 10.30 -3.20 23.97
CA LEU A 163 8.88 -2.95 23.75
C LEU A 163 8.56 -2.81 22.27
N CYS A 164 7.62 -3.65 21.84
CA CYS A 164 7.10 -3.65 20.48
C CYS A 164 5.56 -3.53 20.52
N LEU A 165 5.00 -2.58 19.77
CA LEU A 165 3.56 -2.44 19.56
C LEU A 165 3.23 -2.79 18.09
N GLN A 166 3.03 -1.77 17.23
CA GLN A 166 2.96 -1.97 15.78
C GLN A 166 4.35 -2.14 15.17
N GLY A 167 5.35 -1.50 15.76
CA GLY A 167 6.78 -1.56 15.49
C GLY A 167 7.58 -1.63 16.77
N VAL A 168 8.89 -1.47 16.67
CA VAL A 168 9.78 -1.28 17.81
C VAL A 168 9.59 0.13 18.34
N LEU A 169 9.05 0.26 19.54
CA LEU A 169 8.74 1.56 20.14
C LEU A 169 10.02 2.33 20.45
N THR A 170 10.08 3.58 19.98
CA THR A 170 11.22 4.48 20.20
C THR A 170 10.78 5.81 20.80
N ASP A 171 11.69 6.44 21.51
CA ASP A 171 11.58 7.83 21.96
C ASP A 171 11.99 8.82 20.84
N GLU A 172 12.06 10.12 21.17
CA GLU A 172 12.50 11.17 20.24
C GLU A 172 13.98 11.09 19.86
N HIS A 173 14.77 10.31 20.57
CA HIS A 173 16.18 10.02 20.27
C HIS A 173 16.36 8.75 19.44
N MET A 174 15.26 8.11 19.03
CA MET A 174 15.21 6.81 18.36
C MET A 174 15.76 5.67 19.23
N GLN A 175 15.84 5.86 20.56
CA GLN A 175 16.22 4.83 21.52
C GLN A 175 14.97 4.04 21.96
N THR A 176 15.15 2.74 22.15
CA THR A 176 14.10 1.88 22.72
C THR A 176 14.05 2.04 24.24
N ASN A 177 13.11 1.37 24.90
CA ASN A 177 13.09 1.28 26.37
C ASN A 177 14.31 0.60 26.97
N VAL A 178 15.14 -0.09 26.16
CA VAL A 178 16.39 -0.72 26.61
C VAL A 178 17.56 0.19 26.25
N PRO A 179 18.30 0.74 27.25
CA PRO A 179 19.41 1.65 27.00
C PRO A 179 20.45 1.08 26.02
N GLY A 180 20.90 1.91 25.07
CA GLY A 180 21.88 1.54 24.06
C GLY A 180 21.32 0.76 22.86
N ILE A 181 20.02 0.45 22.85
CA ILE A 181 19.35 -0.16 21.70
C ILE A 181 18.51 0.89 21.00
N TYR A 182 18.71 1.02 19.69
CA TYR A 182 18.04 1.98 18.81
C TYR A 182 17.30 1.24 17.68
N ALA A 183 16.24 1.87 17.16
CA ALA A 183 15.53 1.36 15.99
C ALA A 183 15.21 2.51 15.03
N ALA A 184 15.27 2.23 13.72
CA ALA A 184 14.95 3.19 12.67
C ALA A 184 14.39 2.49 11.43
N GLY A 185 13.63 3.22 10.61
CA GLY A 185 13.04 2.74 9.36
C GLY A 185 11.75 1.96 9.57
N ASP A 186 11.44 1.06 8.65
CA ASP A 186 10.15 0.35 8.54
C ASP A 186 9.80 -0.52 9.76
N CYS A 187 10.76 -0.78 10.65
CA CYS A 187 10.50 -1.52 11.88
C CYS A 187 10.27 -0.62 13.10
N ALA A 188 10.64 0.67 13.03
CA ALA A 188 10.51 1.60 14.14
C ALA A 188 9.09 2.18 14.23
N GLU A 189 8.61 2.30 15.47
CA GLU A 189 7.40 3.02 15.80
C GLU A 189 7.77 4.30 16.53
N ALA A 190 7.58 5.44 15.86
CA ALA A 190 8.02 6.76 16.31
C ALA A 190 6.85 7.74 16.38
N PHE A 191 7.04 8.83 17.12
CA PHE A 191 6.04 9.88 17.26
C PHE A 191 5.70 10.54 15.91
N ASP A 192 4.42 10.64 15.61
CA ASP A 192 3.87 11.35 14.45
C ASP A 192 3.34 12.72 14.89
N GLN A 193 3.94 13.78 14.34
CA GLN A 193 3.57 15.16 14.66
C GLN A 193 2.12 15.49 14.33
N VAL A 194 1.55 14.80 13.35
CA VAL A 194 0.23 15.11 12.81
C VAL A 194 -0.85 14.49 13.66
N SER A 195 -0.75 13.19 13.96
CA SER A 195 -1.73 12.47 14.76
C SER A 195 -1.52 12.60 16.28
N GLY A 196 -0.32 13.01 16.71
CA GLY A 196 0.07 13.04 18.12
C GLY A 196 0.23 11.65 18.74
N LYS A 197 0.35 10.61 17.93
CA LYS A 197 0.49 9.20 18.34
C LYS A 197 1.82 8.64 17.83
N THR A 198 2.20 7.46 18.33
CA THR A 198 3.28 6.68 17.72
C THR A 198 2.72 5.88 16.56
N ILE A 199 3.46 5.83 15.46
CA ILE A 199 3.12 5.07 14.26
C ILE A 199 4.35 4.43 13.62
N VAL A 200 4.14 3.38 12.84
CA VAL A 200 5.11 2.88 11.87
C VAL A 200 4.92 3.64 10.57
N SER A 201 5.88 4.47 10.18
CA SER A 201 5.86 5.21 8.92
C SER A 201 6.92 4.68 7.97
N ALA A 202 6.54 3.64 7.21
CA ALA A 202 7.42 2.87 6.33
C ALA A 202 7.65 3.59 4.99
N ILE A 203 8.36 4.72 5.03
CA ILE A 203 8.77 5.51 3.86
C ILE A 203 10.24 5.93 3.98
N GLN A 204 10.92 5.97 2.84
CA GLN A 204 12.36 6.25 2.77
C GLN A 204 12.79 7.55 3.49
N PRO A 205 12.13 8.72 3.32
CA PRO A 205 12.54 9.94 4.01
C PRO A 205 12.54 9.79 5.53
N ASN A 206 11.48 9.25 6.10
CA ASN A 206 11.39 9.02 7.55
C ASN A 206 12.43 8.02 8.03
N ALA A 207 12.71 6.96 7.27
CA ALA A 207 13.75 5.99 7.59
C ALA A 207 15.15 6.64 7.65
N ALA A 208 15.44 7.55 6.72
CA ALA A 208 16.70 8.28 6.68
C ALA A 208 16.85 9.26 7.86
N ASP A 209 15.80 10.02 8.18
CA ASP A 209 15.81 10.96 9.31
C ASP A 209 15.93 10.22 10.64
N GLN A 210 15.18 9.14 10.83
CA GLN A 210 15.27 8.27 12.00
C GLN A 210 16.68 7.67 12.16
N ALA A 211 17.25 7.15 11.06
CA ALA A 211 18.61 6.58 11.08
C ALA A 211 19.67 7.62 11.42
N TYR A 212 19.55 8.84 10.91
CA TYR A 212 20.43 9.94 11.25
C TYR A 212 20.39 10.27 12.75
N VAL A 213 19.17 10.43 13.31
CA VAL A 213 18.99 10.72 14.74
C VAL A 213 19.54 9.58 15.61
N ALA A 214 19.22 8.32 15.27
CA ALA A 214 19.75 7.15 15.97
C ALA A 214 21.29 7.13 15.95
N ALA A 215 21.91 7.29 14.78
CA ALA A 215 23.35 7.27 14.63
C ALA A 215 24.07 8.39 15.42
N MET A 216 23.50 9.60 15.45
CA MET A 216 24.03 10.71 16.22
C MET A 216 24.02 10.39 17.73
N ASN A 217 22.91 9.85 18.24
CA ASN A 217 22.79 9.49 19.64
C ASN A 217 23.71 8.30 20.00
N MET A 218 23.89 7.31 19.13
CA MET A 218 24.83 6.20 19.31
C MET A 218 26.27 6.67 19.51
N VAL A 219 26.66 7.79 18.89
CA VAL A 219 28.04 8.36 19.04
C VAL A 219 28.12 9.47 20.08
N GLY A 220 27.11 9.62 20.94
CA GLY A 220 27.06 10.59 22.03
C GLY A 220 26.81 12.04 21.60
N LYS A 221 26.33 12.26 20.36
CA LYS A 221 25.90 13.58 19.87
C LYS A 221 24.40 13.69 19.98
N ALA A 222 23.90 14.54 20.89
CA ALA A 222 22.47 14.70 21.08
C ALA A 222 21.76 15.13 19.79
N ALA A 223 20.78 14.33 19.36
CA ALA A 223 19.90 14.62 18.24
C ALA A 223 18.47 14.22 18.61
N VAL A 224 17.48 14.93 18.07
CA VAL A 224 16.05 14.72 18.35
C VAL A 224 15.30 14.65 17.03
N LEU A 225 14.46 13.62 16.88
CA LEU A 225 13.47 13.52 15.82
C LEU A 225 12.26 14.36 16.23
N LYS A 226 11.92 15.38 15.45
CA LYS A 226 10.72 16.20 15.71
C LYS A 226 9.41 15.42 15.56
N GLY A 227 9.48 14.32 14.89
CA GLY A 227 8.39 13.40 14.57
C GLY A 227 8.43 12.97 13.11
N VAL A 228 7.76 11.88 12.80
CA VAL A 228 7.54 11.43 11.42
C VAL A 228 6.38 12.20 10.79
N THR A 229 6.38 12.31 9.47
CA THR A 229 5.25 12.86 8.71
C THR A 229 4.74 11.80 7.76
N GLN A 230 3.43 11.58 7.76
CA GLN A 230 2.82 10.71 6.75
C GLN A 230 2.82 11.44 5.42
N ILE A 231 3.68 10.99 4.51
CA ILE A 231 3.79 11.52 3.16
C ILE A 231 3.82 10.35 2.21
N ASN A 232 3.00 10.42 1.18
CA ASN A 232 3.00 9.45 0.12
C ASN A 232 2.93 10.19 -1.22
N VAL A 233 3.85 9.88 -2.10
CA VAL A 233 3.82 10.30 -3.50
C VAL A 233 3.81 9.05 -4.34
N LEU A 234 2.85 8.93 -5.23
CA LEU A 234 2.59 7.74 -5.99
C LEU A 234 2.38 8.11 -7.46
N ASP A 235 3.09 7.44 -8.34
CA ASP A 235 2.79 7.38 -9.76
C ASP A 235 1.98 6.10 -10.04
N THR A 236 0.82 6.27 -10.65
CA THR A 236 -0.05 5.16 -11.02
C THR A 236 -0.35 5.23 -12.51
N LEU A 237 0.38 4.49 -13.32
CA LEU A 237 0.27 4.49 -14.79
C LEU A 237 0.37 5.90 -15.40
N GLY A 238 1.29 6.73 -14.87
CA GLY A 238 1.53 8.11 -15.31
C GLY A 238 0.64 9.15 -14.64
N LEU A 239 -0.26 8.78 -13.73
CA LEU A 239 -1.02 9.73 -12.91
C LEU A 239 -0.36 9.90 -11.54
N ILE A 240 0.26 11.06 -11.33
CA ILE A 240 0.91 11.36 -10.06
C ILE A 240 -0.12 11.80 -9.03
N SER A 241 -0.05 11.22 -7.86
CA SER A 241 -0.86 11.58 -6.71
C SER A 241 0.01 11.77 -5.47
N ALA A 242 -0.41 12.64 -4.56
CA ALA A 242 0.26 12.89 -3.30
C ALA A 242 -0.76 12.97 -2.16
N SER A 243 -0.34 12.48 -0.99
CA SER A 243 -1.11 12.56 0.24
C SER A 243 -0.16 12.88 1.39
N PHE A 244 -0.54 13.80 2.26
CA PHE A 244 0.22 14.13 3.45
C PHE A 244 -0.64 14.71 4.57
N GLY A 245 -0.14 14.55 5.79
CA GLY A 245 -0.81 15.03 7.00
C GLY A 245 -2.13 14.30 7.29
N ASN A 246 -3.02 14.97 8.00
CA ASN A 246 -4.37 14.50 8.32
C ASN A 246 -5.32 14.72 7.12
N TRP A 247 -5.10 14.01 6.04
CA TRP A 247 -5.89 14.13 4.82
C TRP A 247 -7.36 13.72 5.01
N GLU A 248 -7.71 13.01 6.06
CA GLU A 248 -9.10 12.73 6.47
C GLU A 248 -9.74 13.91 7.21
N GLY A 249 -8.94 14.91 7.59
CA GLY A 249 -9.37 16.07 8.37
C GLY A 249 -9.32 15.85 9.88
N VAL A 250 -9.75 16.84 10.62
CA VAL A 250 -9.83 16.84 12.08
C VAL A 250 -11.25 17.15 12.53
N PRO A 251 -11.68 16.69 13.73
CA PRO A 251 -13.00 17.04 14.27
C PRO A 251 -13.20 18.56 14.35
N GLY A 252 -14.27 19.06 13.76
CA GLY A 252 -14.59 20.51 13.70
C GLY A 252 -13.76 21.29 12.67
N GLY A 253 -12.90 20.61 11.91
CA GLY A 253 -12.09 21.22 10.83
C GLY A 253 -12.92 21.61 9.61
N GLN A 254 -12.27 22.29 8.68
CA GLN A 254 -12.85 22.73 7.41
C GLN A 254 -12.23 21.94 6.25
N HIS A 255 -13.00 21.79 5.18
CA HIS A 255 -12.61 21.06 3.99
C HIS A 255 -12.85 21.89 2.74
N ALA A 256 -11.84 21.95 1.87
CA ALA A 256 -11.97 22.50 0.54
C ALA A 256 -11.59 21.44 -0.50
N GLU A 257 -12.41 21.28 -1.53
CA GLU A 257 -12.17 20.30 -2.58
C GLU A 257 -12.40 20.87 -3.96
N LEU A 258 -11.48 20.61 -4.86
CA LEU A 258 -11.58 20.94 -6.28
C LEU A 258 -11.37 19.68 -7.11
N VAL A 259 -12.31 19.39 -8.00
CA VAL A 259 -12.28 18.21 -8.87
C VAL A 259 -12.48 18.62 -10.32
N ASP A 260 -11.50 18.32 -11.16
CA ASP A 260 -11.52 18.50 -12.60
C ASP A 260 -11.42 17.13 -13.28
N LEU A 261 -12.56 16.50 -13.49
CA LEU A 261 -12.65 15.16 -14.06
C LEU A 261 -12.08 15.05 -15.48
N PRO A 262 -12.35 16.01 -16.41
CA PRO A 262 -11.80 15.95 -17.76
C PRO A 262 -10.27 15.95 -17.81
N ASN A 263 -9.63 16.68 -16.90
CA ASN A 263 -8.17 16.80 -16.86
C ASN A 263 -7.50 15.87 -15.83
N HIS A 264 -8.25 14.95 -15.23
CA HIS A 264 -7.78 14.03 -14.20
C HIS A 264 -7.08 14.74 -13.04
N LYS A 265 -7.68 15.82 -12.52
CA LYS A 265 -7.14 16.60 -11.41
C LYS A 265 -8.11 16.63 -10.24
N ALA A 266 -7.58 16.38 -9.04
CA ALA A 266 -8.30 16.55 -7.80
C ALA A 266 -7.36 17.14 -6.74
N LEU A 267 -7.88 18.08 -5.96
CA LEU A 267 -7.20 18.65 -4.81
C LEU A 267 -8.18 18.67 -3.65
N SER A 268 -7.80 18.10 -2.51
CA SER A 268 -8.56 18.13 -1.29
C SER A 268 -7.67 18.66 -0.17
N LEU A 269 -8.10 19.72 0.49
CA LEU A 269 -7.38 20.40 1.57
C LEU A 269 -8.18 20.32 2.85
N GLN A 270 -7.50 20.01 3.95
CA GLN A 270 -8.09 19.89 5.27
C GLN A 270 -7.48 20.94 6.19
N PHE A 271 -8.33 21.65 6.93
CA PHE A 271 -7.91 22.76 7.80
C PHE A 271 -8.38 22.56 9.24
N ASP A 272 -7.53 22.97 10.19
CA ASP A 272 -7.85 23.19 11.59
C ASP A 272 -7.76 24.72 11.85
N GLY A 273 -8.91 25.39 11.87
CA GLY A 273 -8.93 26.87 11.82
C GLY A 273 -8.28 27.40 10.54
N ASP A 274 -7.21 28.17 10.67
CA ASP A 274 -6.41 28.75 9.60
C ASP A 274 -5.12 27.97 9.28
N VAL A 275 -4.97 26.77 9.83
CA VAL A 275 -3.81 25.88 9.61
C VAL A 275 -4.19 24.77 8.65
N LEU A 276 -3.43 24.59 7.56
CA LEU A 276 -3.54 23.44 6.68
C LEU A 276 -2.98 22.20 7.41
N VAL A 277 -3.82 21.19 7.64
CA VAL A 277 -3.43 19.97 8.38
C VAL A 277 -3.31 18.73 7.51
N GLY A 278 -3.86 18.75 6.31
CA GLY A 278 -3.77 17.60 5.41
C GLY A 278 -4.15 17.93 3.97
N CYS A 279 -3.67 17.11 3.05
CA CYS A 279 -3.89 17.29 1.63
C CYS A 279 -3.92 15.95 0.88
N ASN A 280 -4.84 15.83 -0.06
CA ASN A 280 -4.73 14.91 -1.19
C ASN A 280 -4.64 15.71 -2.50
N SER A 281 -3.72 15.31 -3.37
CA SER A 281 -3.56 15.88 -4.71
C SER A 281 -3.44 14.77 -5.73
N VAL A 282 -4.19 14.86 -6.83
CA VAL A 282 -4.12 13.95 -7.98
C VAL A 282 -3.96 14.80 -9.24
N GLY A 283 -2.97 14.47 -10.08
CA GLY A 283 -2.71 15.19 -11.33
C GLY A 283 -2.25 16.65 -11.16
N TRP A 284 -2.18 17.15 -9.94
CA TRP A 284 -1.72 18.47 -9.58
C TRP A 284 -0.40 18.39 -8.80
N THR A 285 0.71 18.44 -9.52
CA THR A 285 2.04 18.29 -8.92
C THR A 285 2.70 19.63 -8.56
N GLN A 286 2.18 20.72 -9.13
CA GLN A 286 2.63 22.07 -8.83
C GLN A 286 2.31 22.39 -7.36
N HIS A 287 3.10 23.02 -6.61
CA HIS A 287 2.86 23.45 -5.23
C HIS A 287 2.74 22.33 -4.16
N VAL A 288 2.86 21.04 -4.52
CA VAL A 288 2.82 19.95 -3.53
C VAL A 288 3.87 20.16 -2.42
N GLY A 289 5.08 20.61 -2.79
CA GLY A 289 6.13 20.92 -1.82
C GLY A 289 5.77 22.08 -0.89
N VAL A 290 5.10 23.13 -1.41
CA VAL A 290 4.63 24.27 -0.60
C VAL A 290 3.56 23.83 0.38
N MET A 291 2.54 23.09 -0.10
CA MET A 291 1.45 22.57 0.74
C MET A 291 1.99 21.64 1.83
N ARG A 292 2.97 20.79 1.49
CA ARG A 292 3.68 19.96 2.46
C ARG A 292 4.34 20.79 3.54
N GLY A 293 5.10 21.82 3.15
CA GLY A 293 5.76 22.72 4.10
C GLY A 293 4.79 23.44 5.03
N LEU A 294 3.61 23.82 4.53
CA LEU A 294 2.55 24.43 5.33
C LEU A 294 1.99 23.45 6.39
N VAL A 295 1.76 22.18 6.00
CA VAL A 295 1.28 21.13 6.92
C VAL A 295 2.34 20.82 7.98
N GLU A 296 3.58 20.56 7.56
CA GLU A 296 4.68 20.21 8.49
C GLU A 296 5.03 21.35 9.44
N GLY A 297 5.03 22.59 8.91
CA GLY A 297 5.31 23.79 9.70
C GLY A 297 4.13 24.28 10.54
N ARG A 298 2.94 23.72 10.39
CA ARG A 298 1.68 24.18 11.01
C ARG A 298 1.50 25.69 10.87
N VAL A 299 1.76 26.19 9.66
CA VAL A 299 1.75 27.62 9.37
C VAL A 299 0.32 28.16 9.42
N LYS A 300 0.11 29.21 10.19
CA LYS A 300 -1.16 29.97 10.17
C LYS A 300 -1.26 30.79 8.91
N LEU A 301 -2.28 30.54 8.12
CA LEU A 301 -2.48 31.23 6.83
C LEU A 301 -3.12 32.62 7.01
N GLY A 302 -3.92 32.83 8.06
CA GLY A 302 -4.66 34.07 8.25
C GLY A 302 -5.51 34.38 7.01
N ASP A 303 -5.41 35.60 6.51
CA ASP A 303 -6.16 36.08 5.32
C ASP A 303 -5.79 35.36 4.01
N TRP A 304 -4.70 34.57 3.99
CA TRP A 304 -4.29 33.77 2.83
C TRP A 304 -5.08 32.47 2.65
N LYS A 305 -5.93 32.16 3.61
CA LYS A 305 -6.79 30.97 3.56
C LYS A 305 -7.99 31.16 2.62
N ASP A 306 -8.54 32.36 2.57
CA ASP A 306 -9.70 32.77 1.78
C ASP A 306 -9.29 33.19 0.36
#